data_85715963c80ff801f622cf67c4300a24
#
_entry.id   85715963c80ff801f622cf67c4300a24
#
_cell.length_a   1.000
_cell.length_b   1.000
_cell.length_c   1.000
_cell.angle_alpha   90.00
_cell.angle_beta   90.00
_cell.angle_gamma   90.00
#
_symmetry.space_group_name_H-M   'P 1'
#
loop_
_entity.id
_entity.type
_entity.pdbx_description
1 polymer ?
#
loop_
_entity_poly.entity_id
_entity_poly.type
_entity_poly.pdbx_seq_one_letter_code
_entity_poly.pdbx_strand_id
1 'polypeptide(L)'
;MKTLTVLSLAAIALSLASCGSKDSGNVSAPTGEPVAAVAAPGGTTWADTVAATPDGGFVMGNPNAAIKVMEFASYTCSHCRDFATESAAPMKELVNSGKVSYELRSYVRDPMDMAMALLVRCSGKDAFFPLSEQFFGNQTAMFEKIQALGDQQYQAIMAQPPEKRFITLSTAAGFIDFVKQRGISEDQAKQCLANTAETTKLAKGVEDATARYNITGTPTLLINGQVIENTTTWDAMRAKIKEAGA
;
A
#
# COMPACT_ATOMS: atom_id res chain seq x y z
N MET A 1 65.59 -47.55 33.06
CA MET A 1 64.95 -46.93 31.85
C MET A 1 63.66 -46.25 32.36
N LYS A 2 63.73 -44.90 32.44
CA LYS A 2 62.62 -44.11 33.01
C LYS A 2 61.76 -43.51 31.88
N THR A 3 60.49 -43.88 31.78
CA THR A 3 59.53 -43.31 30.83
C THR A 3 58.93 -42.08 31.46
N LEU A 4 59.12 -40.93 30.84
CA LEU A 4 58.47 -39.67 31.18
C LEU A 4 57.10 -39.65 30.51
N THR A 5 56.03 -39.48 31.31
CA THR A 5 54.67 -39.25 30.86
C THR A 5 54.41 -37.73 30.83
N VAL A 6 54.12 -37.20 29.68
CA VAL A 6 53.74 -35.77 29.49
C VAL A 6 52.24 -35.64 29.69
N LEU A 7 51.82 -34.88 30.70
CA LEU A 7 50.41 -34.48 30.91
C LEU A 7 50.12 -33.26 30.04
N SER A 8 49.20 -33.40 29.08
CA SER A 8 48.65 -32.28 28.35
C SER A 8 47.45 -31.69 29.09
N LEU A 9 47.55 -30.44 29.55
CA LEU A 9 46.42 -29.68 30.07
C LEU A 9 45.54 -29.20 28.89
N ALA A 10 44.32 -29.66 28.84
CA ALA A 10 43.31 -29.09 27.96
C ALA A 10 42.62 -27.89 28.66
N ALA A 11 42.79 -26.71 28.12
CA ALA A 11 42.07 -25.52 28.56
C ALA A 11 40.65 -25.51 27.96
N ILE A 12 39.67 -25.65 28.84
CA ILE A 12 38.25 -25.51 28.47
C ILE A 12 37.91 -24.02 28.49
N ALA A 13 37.69 -23.43 27.30
CA ALA A 13 37.17 -22.09 27.19
C ALA A 13 35.62 -22.11 27.41
N LEU A 14 35.17 -21.55 28.53
CA LEU A 14 33.75 -21.28 28.75
C LEU A 14 33.31 -20.11 27.84
N SER A 15 32.57 -20.39 26.83
CA SER A 15 31.82 -19.38 26.06
C SER A 15 30.61 -18.93 26.87
N LEU A 16 30.65 -17.71 27.40
CA LEU A 16 29.50 -17.02 27.99
C LEU A 16 28.48 -16.74 26.87
N ALA A 17 27.40 -17.48 26.87
CA ALA A 17 26.23 -17.15 26.07
C ALA A 17 25.61 -15.86 26.65
N SER A 18 25.81 -14.74 25.96
CA SER A 18 25.13 -13.49 26.20
C SER A 18 23.67 -13.68 25.83
N CYS A 19 22.77 -13.72 26.83
CA CYS A 19 21.34 -13.57 26.62
C CYS A 19 21.08 -12.18 26.07
N GLY A 20 20.80 -12.07 24.76
CA GLY A 20 20.39 -10.83 24.13
C GLY A 20 19.09 -10.33 24.73
N SER A 21 19.15 -9.17 25.38
CA SER A 21 18.02 -8.31 25.70
C SER A 21 17.19 -8.12 24.44
N LYS A 22 15.86 -8.25 24.57
CA LYS A 22 14.90 -7.81 23.58
C LYS A 22 14.99 -6.28 23.52
N ASP A 23 15.87 -5.77 22.68
CA ASP A 23 15.79 -4.39 22.23
C ASP A 23 14.47 -4.27 21.45
N SER A 24 13.54 -3.51 21.99
CA SER A 24 12.48 -2.87 21.25
C SER A 24 13.16 -1.82 20.36
N GLY A 25 13.86 -2.31 19.34
CA GLY A 25 14.61 -1.51 18.42
C GLY A 25 13.66 -0.70 17.57
N ASN A 26 13.78 0.60 17.72
CA ASN A 26 13.36 1.57 16.71
C ASN A 26 13.90 1.09 15.36
N VAL A 27 13.03 0.51 14.51
CA VAL A 27 13.44 -0.01 13.21
C VAL A 27 13.73 1.18 12.31
N SER A 28 15.01 1.56 12.25
CA SER A 28 15.49 2.58 11.32
C SER A 28 15.26 2.11 9.89
N ALA A 29 14.92 3.04 8.99
CA ALA A 29 14.82 2.73 7.56
C ALA A 29 16.11 2.05 7.09
N PRO A 30 16.03 1.08 6.16
CA PRO A 30 17.22 0.45 5.61
C PRO A 30 18.11 1.53 4.96
N THR A 31 19.36 1.65 5.44
CA THR A 31 20.36 2.49 4.79
C THR A 31 21.07 1.67 3.72
N GLY A 32 21.21 2.23 2.52
CA GLY A 32 21.79 1.54 1.36
C GLY A 32 22.86 2.35 0.65
N GLU A 33 23.76 1.65 -0.04
CA GLU A 33 24.63 2.26 -1.02
C GLU A 33 23.82 2.84 -2.18
N PRO A 34 24.30 3.89 -2.87
CA PRO A 34 23.61 4.47 -4.00
C PRO A 34 23.25 3.44 -5.08
N VAL A 35 21.97 3.33 -5.37
CA VAL A 35 21.47 2.40 -6.40
C VAL A 35 21.64 3.03 -7.78
N ALA A 36 22.15 2.26 -8.73
CA ALA A 36 22.26 2.69 -10.12
C ALA A 36 20.89 2.76 -10.79
N ALA A 37 20.68 3.78 -11.64
CA ALA A 37 19.48 3.88 -12.46
C ALA A 37 19.43 2.74 -13.49
N VAL A 38 18.21 2.25 -13.78
CA VAL A 38 17.95 1.20 -14.77
C VAL A 38 16.95 1.72 -15.78
N ALA A 39 17.36 1.80 -17.06
CA ALA A 39 16.46 2.24 -18.11
C ALA A 39 15.28 1.27 -18.32
N ALA A 40 14.11 1.81 -18.61
CA ALA A 40 12.96 1.01 -19.01
C ALA A 40 13.20 0.35 -20.39
N PRO A 41 12.52 -0.75 -20.70
CA PRO A 41 12.55 -1.33 -22.06
C PRO A 41 12.18 -0.29 -23.11
N GLY A 42 12.77 -0.39 -24.32
CA GLY A 42 12.61 0.60 -25.36
C GLY A 42 11.15 0.95 -25.67
N GLY A 43 10.83 2.23 -25.73
CA GLY A 43 9.49 2.74 -26.02
C GLY A 43 8.51 2.77 -24.86
N THR A 44 8.96 2.42 -23.62
CA THR A 44 8.12 2.46 -22.41
C THR A 44 8.75 3.30 -21.31
N THR A 45 7.97 3.61 -20.27
CA THR A 45 8.48 4.15 -19.01
C THR A 45 8.24 3.15 -17.88
N TRP A 46 9.03 3.21 -16.82
CA TRP A 46 8.79 2.35 -15.68
C TRP A 46 7.47 2.68 -14.98
N ALA A 47 7.04 3.93 -14.97
CA ALA A 47 5.76 4.33 -14.38
C ALA A 47 4.55 3.75 -15.15
N ASP A 48 4.69 3.40 -16.43
CA ASP A 48 3.65 2.74 -17.22
C ASP A 48 3.68 1.20 -17.08
N THR A 49 4.70 0.67 -16.39
CA THR A 49 4.83 -0.77 -16.13
C THR A 49 4.10 -1.12 -14.85
N VAL A 50 2.84 -1.55 -14.98
CA VAL A 50 1.97 -1.87 -13.84
C VAL A 50 1.59 -3.35 -13.83
N ALA A 51 1.65 -3.96 -12.65
CA ALA A 51 1.25 -5.34 -12.42
C ALA A 51 0.40 -5.48 -11.14
N ALA A 52 -0.56 -6.39 -11.15
CA ALA A 52 -1.23 -6.83 -9.92
C ALA A 52 -0.30 -7.72 -9.12
N THR A 53 -0.31 -7.60 -7.79
CA THR A 53 0.50 -8.43 -6.91
C THR A 53 -0.31 -9.59 -6.32
N PRO A 54 0.33 -10.73 -5.95
CA PRO A 54 -0.36 -11.86 -5.33
C PRO A 54 -1.14 -11.49 -4.07
N ASP A 55 -0.61 -10.54 -3.29
CA ASP A 55 -1.22 -10.08 -2.04
C ASP A 55 -2.33 -9.02 -2.28
N GLY A 56 -2.73 -8.82 -3.52
CA GLY A 56 -3.89 -8.00 -3.88
C GLY A 56 -3.60 -6.51 -4.03
N GLY A 57 -2.34 -6.09 -4.09
CA GLY A 57 -1.93 -4.73 -4.48
C GLY A 57 -1.76 -4.55 -5.98
N PHE A 58 -1.34 -3.34 -6.35
CA PHE A 58 -0.81 -3.03 -7.67
C PHE A 58 0.55 -2.35 -7.51
N VAL A 59 1.51 -2.80 -8.30
CA VAL A 59 2.86 -2.25 -8.29
C VAL A 59 3.16 -1.60 -9.64
N MET A 60 3.72 -0.40 -9.63
CA MET A 60 4.31 0.23 -10.80
C MET A 60 5.83 0.29 -10.66
N GLY A 61 6.52 0.14 -11.77
CA GLY A 61 7.97 0.28 -11.82
C GLY A 61 8.70 -0.98 -12.26
N ASN A 62 10.02 -0.88 -12.16
CA ASN A 62 10.92 -1.98 -12.42
C ASN A 62 10.67 -3.13 -11.42
N PRO A 63 10.29 -4.33 -11.88
CA PRO A 63 10.06 -5.48 -10.98
C PRO A 63 11.32 -5.88 -10.19
N ASN A 64 12.50 -5.52 -10.71
CA ASN A 64 13.80 -5.78 -10.08
C ASN A 64 14.37 -4.54 -9.37
N ALA A 65 13.54 -3.51 -9.10
CA ALA A 65 13.97 -2.33 -8.36
C ALA A 65 14.58 -2.73 -7.01
N ALA A 66 15.73 -2.14 -6.67
CA ALA A 66 16.42 -2.41 -5.40
C ALA A 66 15.66 -1.83 -4.21
N ILE A 67 14.89 -0.75 -4.43
CA ILE A 67 14.10 -0.08 -3.42
C ILE A 67 12.62 -0.32 -3.73
N LYS A 68 11.95 -1.10 -2.88
CA LYS A 68 10.54 -1.44 -3.01
C LYS A 68 9.75 -0.66 -1.96
N VAL A 69 9.07 0.38 -2.41
CA VAL A 69 8.15 1.17 -1.59
C VAL A 69 6.77 0.52 -1.64
N MET A 70 6.15 0.35 -0.49
CA MET A 70 4.77 -0.14 -0.38
C MET A 70 3.97 0.78 0.53
N GLU A 71 2.73 1.06 0.15
CA GLU A 71 1.77 1.83 0.92
C GLU A 71 0.50 1.02 1.16
N PHE A 72 0.08 0.93 2.41
CA PHE A 72 -1.27 0.55 2.78
C PHE A 72 -2.09 1.82 2.96
N ALA A 73 -3.03 2.05 2.05
CA ALA A 73 -3.82 3.28 2.00
C ALA A 73 -5.33 3.03 2.01
N SER A 74 -6.06 4.00 2.53
CA SER A 74 -7.51 4.05 2.54
C SER A 74 -7.98 5.30 1.78
N TYR A 75 -8.94 5.14 0.88
CA TYR A 75 -9.53 6.28 0.15
C TYR A 75 -10.36 7.22 1.05
N THR A 76 -10.66 6.80 2.28
CA THR A 76 -11.33 7.64 3.30
C THR A 76 -10.38 8.25 4.32
N CYS A 77 -9.07 8.06 4.17
CA CYS A 77 -8.05 8.64 5.04
C CYS A 77 -7.53 9.97 4.48
N SER A 78 -7.62 11.06 5.26
CA SER A 78 -7.11 12.38 4.85
C SER A 78 -5.57 12.40 4.71
N HIS A 79 -4.84 11.71 5.59
CA HIS A 79 -3.38 11.60 5.47
C HIS A 79 -2.96 10.83 4.22
N CYS A 80 -3.73 9.81 3.79
CA CYS A 80 -3.47 9.10 2.53
C CYS A 80 -3.72 10.02 1.32
N ARG A 81 -4.78 10.85 1.36
CA ARG A 81 -5.02 11.87 0.33
C ARG A 81 -3.85 12.84 0.23
N ASP A 82 -3.41 13.37 1.35
CA ASP A 82 -2.31 14.35 1.40
C ASP A 82 -1.03 13.70 0.86
N PHE A 83 -0.69 12.49 1.33
CA PHE A 83 0.44 11.72 0.82
C PHE A 83 0.32 11.46 -0.69
N ALA A 84 -0.81 10.96 -1.18
CA ALA A 84 -1.01 10.68 -2.60
C ALA A 84 -0.90 11.94 -3.46
N THR A 85 -1.44 13.08 -2.99
CA THR A 85 -1.40 14.35 -3.72
C THR A 85 0.03 14.88 -3.83
N GLU A 86 0.79 14.81 -2.75
CA GLU A 86 2.18 15.32 -2.69
C GLU A 86 3.17 14.37 -3.39
N SER A 87 2.94 13.07 -3.32
CA SER A 87 3.85 12.06 -3.86
C SER A 87 3.65 11.71 -5.33
N ALA A 88 2.48 11.97 -5.91
CA ALA A 88 2.11 11.45 -7.24
C ALA A 88 3.18 11.73 -8.32
N ALA A 89 3.60 12.97 -8.50
CA ALA A 89 4.60 13.31 -9.51
C ALA A 89 6.01 12.88 -9.11
N PRO A 90 6.54 13.22 -7.91
CA PRO A 90 7.91 12.85 -7.56
C PRO A 90 8.10 11.34 -7.36
N MET A 91 7.06 10.57 -6.97
CA MET A 91 7.15 9.11 -6.93
C MET A 91 7.29 8.53 -8.34
N LYS A 92 6.56 9.04 -9.33
CA LYS A 92 6.71 8.63 -10.72
C LYS A 92 8.13 8.91 -11.26
N GLU A 93 8.74 10.04 -10.88
CA GLU A 93 10.12 10.33 -11.23
C GLU A 93 11.10 9.32 -10.63
N LEU A 94 10.94 8.98 -9.35
CA LEU A 94 11.74 7.95 -8.68
C LEU A 94 11.55 6.57 -9.33
N VAL A 95 10.32 6.19 -9.65
CA VAL A 95 10.00 4.94 -10.33
C VAL A 95 10.63 4.91 -11.73
N ASN A 96 10.56 6.02 -12.50
CA ASN A 96 11.15 6.11 -13.84
C ASN A 96 12.67 6.02 -13.85
N SER A 97 13.34 6.31 -12.73
CA SER A 97 14.78 6.03 -12.60
C SER A 97 15.10 4.53 -12.64
N GLY A 98 14.10 3.66 -12.45
CA GLY A 98 14.26 2.21 -12.34
C GLY A 98 14.85 1.73 -11.02
N LYS A 99 15.19 2.65 -10.10
CA LYS A 99 15.72 2.36 -8.76
C LYS A 99 14.63 1.95 -7.78
N VAL A 100 13.43 2.52 -7.96
CA VAL A 100 12.28 2.38 -7.07
C VAL A 100 11.14 1.67 -7.79
N SER A 101 10.44 0.77 -7.09
CA SER A 101 9.08 0.35 -7.43
C SER A 101 8.12 0.81 -6.34
N TYR A 102 6.88 1.12 -6.73
CA TYR A 102 5.86 1.57 -5.79
C TYR A 102 4.63 0.68 -5.86
N GLU A 103 4.27 0.05 -4.74
CA GLU A 103 3.09 -0.78 -4.59
C GLU A 103 2.06 -0.09 -3.71
N LEU A 104 0.83 0.04 -4.21
CA LEU A 104 -0.32 0.53 -3.46
C LEU A 104 -1.25 -0.64 -3.11
N ARG A 105 -1.55 -0.81 -1.84
CA ARG A 105 -2.49 -1.80 -1.29
C ARG A 105 -3.65 -1.11 -0.61
N SER A 106 -4.87 -1.47 -0.98
CA SER A 106 -6.07 -0.95 -0.31
C SER A 106 -6.15 -1.52 1.12
N TYR A 107 -6.16 -0.63 2.11
CA TYR A 107 -6.45 -0.94 3.50
C TYR A 107 -7.82 -0.38 3.85
N VAL A 108 -8.85 -1.18 3.55
CA VAL A 108 -10.25 -0.76 3.64
C VAL A 108 -10.69 -0.61 5.09
N ARG A 109 -11.22 0.55 5.45
CA ARG A 109 -11.60 0.91 6.82
C ARG A 109 -13.10 1.00 7.06
N ASP A 110 -13.87 1.28 6.01
CA ASP A 110 -15.30 1.53 6.09
C ASP A 110 -16.01 1.18 4.76
N PRO A 111 -17.37 1.17 4.72
CA PRO A 111 -18.11 0.83 3.51
C PRO A 111 -17.91 1.79 2.32
N MET A 112 -17.64 3.07 2.57
CA MET A 112 -17.34 4.05 1.51
C MET A 112 -15.98 3.73 0.88
N ASP A 113 -14.99 3.44 1.70
CA ASP A 113 -13.65 3.02 1.28
C ASP A 113 -13.70 1.73 0.46
N MET A 114 -14.50 0.73 0.90
CA MET A 114 -14.72 -0.50 0.15
C MET A 114 -15.30 -0.22 -1.24
N ALA A 115 -16.32 0.63 -1.34
CA ALA A 115 -16.91 0.98 -2.62
C ALA A 115 -15.91 1.67 -3.56
N MET A 116 -15.09 2.59 -3.05
CA MET A 116 -14.03 3.25 -3.81
C MET A 116 -12.96 2.24 -4.26
N ALA A 117 -12.49 1.37 -3.35
CA ALA A 117 -11.50 0.36 -3.66
C ALA A 117 -11.97 -0.62 -4.76
N LEU A 118 -13.24 -1.07 -4.69
CA LEU A 118 -13.83 -1.92 -5.73
C LEU A 118 -13.87 -1.22 -7.09
N LEU A 119 -14.24 0.07 -7.14
CA LEU A 119 -14.31 0.85 -8.37
C LEU A 119 -12.93 1.12 -8.97
N VAL A 120 -11.95 1.46 -8.14
CA VAL A 120 -10.58 1.67 -8.62
C VAL A 120 -10.00 0.38 -9.21
N ARG A 121 -10.20 -0.74 -8.54
CA ARG A 121 -9.72 -2.05 -9.03
C ARG A 121 -10.45 -2.50 -10.31
N CYS A 122 -11.68 -2.05 -10.50
CA CYS A 122 -12.48 -2.28 -11.71
C CYS A 122 -11.86 -1.70 -12.99
N SER A 123 -11.02 -0.68 -12.87
CA SER A 123 -10.35 -0.04 -14.00
C SER A 123 -9.26 -0.89 -14.65
N GLY A 124 -8.87 -2.00 -14.00
CA GLY A 124 -7.75 -2.82 -14.42
C GLY A 124 -6.39 -2.20 -14.07
N LYS A 125 -5.32 -2.95 -14.34
CA LYS A 125 -3.96 -2.59 -13.89
C LYS A 125 -3.45 -1.25 -14.46
N ASP A 126 -3.74 -0.96 -15.71
CA ASP A 126 -3.14 0.19 -16.42
C ASP A 126 -3.78 1.53 -15.97
N ALA A 127 -5.04 1.51 -15.56
CA ALA A 127 -5.75 2.67 -15.05
C ALA A 127 -5.80 2.75 -13.51
N PHE A 128 -5.26 1.77 -12.80
CA PHE A 128 -5.34 1.69 -11.33
C PHE A 128 -4.74 2.93 -10.65
N PHE A 129 -3.49 3.26 -10.92
CA PHE A 129 -2.83 4.41 -10.28
C PHE A 129 -3.45 5.74 -10.68
N PRO A 130 -3.71 6.03 -11.98
CA PRO A 130 -4.39 7.26 -12.37
C PRO A 130 -5.77 7.44 -11.74
N LEU A 131 -6.55 6.37 -11.61
CA LEU A 131 -7.87 6.44 -10.97
C LEU A 131 -7.76 6.58 -9.45
N SER A 132 -6.81 5.90 -8.81
CA SER A 132 -6.51 6.06 -7.38
C SER A 132 -6.18 7.51 -7.03
N GLU A 133 -5.27 8.14 -7.77
CA GLU A 133 -4.89 9.54 -7.59
C GLU A 133 -6.11 10.46 -7.70
N GLN A 134 -7.02 10.19 -8.64
CA GLN A 134 -8.23 10.98 -8.82
C GLN A 134 -9.25 10.77 -7.70
N PHE A 135 -9.38 9.56 -7.15
CA PHE A 135 -10.23 9.34 -5.97
C PHE A 135 -9.67 10.09 -4.75
N PHE A 136 -8.37 10.03 -4.50
CA PHE A 136 -7.74 10.82 -3.44
C PHE A 136 -7.95 12.32 -3.64
N GLY A 137 -7.69 12.83 -4.84
CA GLY A 137 -7.86 14.26 -5.16
C GLY A 137 -9.29 14.77 -5.03
N ASN A 138 -10.29 13.90 -5.17
CA ASN A 138 -11.71 14.25 -5.02
C ASN A 138 -12.32 13.84 -3.67
N GLN A 139 -11.52 13.36 -2.72
CA GLN A 139 -11.99 12.82 -1.44
C GLN A 139 -12.94 13.76 -0.71
N THR A 140 -12.62 15.04 -0.57
CA THR A 140 -13.44 16.04 0.13
C THR A 140 -14.83 16.15 -0.51
N ALA A 141 -14.92 16.32 -1.83
CA ALA A 141 -16.19 16.42 -2.53
C ALA A 141 -17.04 15.13 -2.42
N MET A 142 -16.39 13.98 -2.31
CA MET A 142 -17.06 12.71 -2.10
C MET A 142 -17.62 12.58 -0.68
N PHE A 143 -16.89 13.04 0.32
CA PHE A 143 -17.39 13.12 1.70
C PHE A 143 -18.59 14.07 1.83
N GLU A 144 -18.54 15.24 1.20
CA GLU A 144 -19.66 16.19 1.19
C GLU A 144 -20.95 15.55 0.64
N LYS A 145 -20.85 14.77 -0.44
CA LYS A 145 -22.01 14.05 -0.98
C LYS A 145 -22.55 12.98 -0.03
N ILE A 146 -21.68 12.24 0.66
CA ILE A 146 -22.12 11.27 1.68
C ILE A 146 -22.80 11.98 2.85
N GLN A 147 -22.25 13.09 3.34
CA GLN A 147 -22.84 13.88 4.41
C GLN A 147 -24.22 14.45 4.01
N ALA A 148 -24.37 14.86 2.75
CA ALA A 148 -25.64 15.37 2.22
C ALA A 148 -26.75 14.32 2.18
N LEU A 149 -26.45 13.02 2.26
CA LEU A 149 -27.50 11.97 2.38
C LEU A 149 -28.23 12.04 3.72
N GLY A 150 -27.54 12.49 4.76
CA GLY A 150 -28.03 12.47 6.14
C GLY A 150 -28.09 11.05 6.74
N ASP A 151 -28.16 10.98 8.05
CA ASP A 151 -28.01 9.73 8.81
C ASP A 151 -29.09 8.69 8.45
N GLN A 152 -30.33 9.11 8.30
CA GLN A 152 -31.43 8.18 8.02
C GLN A 152 -31.25 7.44 6.69
N GLN A 153 -30.90 8.18 5.63
CA GLN A 153 -30.69 7.57 4.31
C GLN A 153 -29.42 6.71 4.31
N TYR A 154 -28.35 7.17 4.94
CA TYR A 154 -27.12 6.40 5.06
C TYR A 154 -27.37 5.06 5.78
N GLN A 155 -28.08 5.06 6.93
CA GLN A 155 -28.41 3.84 7.67
C GLN A 155 -29.31 2.89 6.84
N ALA A 156 -30.25 3.41 6.09
CA ALA A 156 -31.09 2.60 5.19
C ALA A 156 -30.25 1.93 4.08
N ILE A 157 -29.24 2.60 3.56
CA ILE A 157 -28.30 2.02 2.60
C ILE A 157 -27.47 0.93 3.29
N MET A 158 -26.94 1.20 4.47
CA MET A 158 -26.09 0.24 5.21
C MET A 158 -26.84 -1.02 5.63
N ALA A 159 -28.15 -0.97 5.80
CA ALA A 159 -29.00 -2.13 6.09
C ALA A 159 -29.21 -3.06 4.90
N GLN A 160 -28.87 -2.65 3.67
CA GLN A 160 -29.00 -3.50 2.49
C GLN A 160 -27.95 -4.61 2.45
N PRO A 161 -28.21 -5.73 1.75
CA PRO A 161 -27.21 -6.76 1.49
C PRO A 161 -25.95 -6.18 0.80
N PRO A 162 -24.76 -6.74 1.05
CA PRO A 162 -23.49 -6.18 0.56
C PRO A 162 -23.49 -5.89 -0.95
N GLU A 163 -24.02 -6.81 -1.77
CA GLU A 163 -24.06 -6.69 -3.23
C GLU A 163 -24.94 -5.53 -3.73
N LYS A 164 -25.90 -5.06 -2.92
CA LYS A 164 -26.77 -3.90 -3.22
C LYS A 164 -26.25 -2.63 -2.54
N ARG A 165 -25.76 -2.76 -1.32
CA ARG A 165 -25.29 -1.66 -0.47
C ARG A 165 -24.27 -0.79 -1.19
N PHE A 166 -23.24 -1.40 -1.76
CA PHE A 166 -22.18 -0.66 -2.44
C PHE A 166 -22.65 0.02 -3.73
N ILE A 167 -23.59 -0.60 -4.47
CA ILE A 167 -24.20 0.02 -5.64
C ILE A 167 -25.01 1.25 -5.22
N THR A 168 -25.89 1.10 -4.21
CA THR A 168 -26.76 2.19 -3.75
C THR A 168 -25.94 3.35 -3.18
N LEU A 169 -24.92 3.03 -2.36
CA LEU A 169 -23.99 4.01 -1.81
C LEU A 169 -23.25 4.77 -2.91
N SER A 170 -22.68 4.05 -3.87
CA SER A 170 -21.91 4.64 -4.97
C SER A 170 -22.76 5.47 -5.92
N THR A 171 -24.03 5.10 -6.11
CA THR A 171 -24.99 5.91 -6.88
C THR A 171 -25.29 7.20 -6.15
N ALA A 172 -25.64 7.12 -4.86
CA ALA A 172 -26.00 8.28 -4.05
C ALA A 172 -24.82 9.26 -3.86
N ALA A 173 -23.61 8.73 -3.70
CA ALA A 173 -22.38 9.52 -3.57
C ALA A 173 -21.82 10.02 -4.91
N GLY A 174 -22.41 9.61 -6.05
CA GLY A 174 -21.94 9.99 -7.38
C GLY A 174 -20.65 9.31 -7.82
N PHE A 175 -20.24 8.21 -7.17
CA PHE A 175 -19.01 7.47 -7.55
C PHE A 175 -19.18 6.78 -8.91
N ILE A 176 -20.36 6.27 -9.23
CA ILE A 176 -20.64 5.67 -10.53
C ILE A 176 -20.48 6.70 -11.64
N ASP A 177 -21.04 7.90 -11.49
CA ASP A 177 -20.87 8.97 -12.49
C ASP A 177 -19.42 9.44 -12.58
N PHE A 178 -18.69 9.46 -11.47
CA PHE A 178 -17.28 9.79 -11.45
C PHE A 178 -16.43 8.81 -12.28
N VAL A 179 -16.67 7.50 -12.16
CA VAL A 179 -15.90 6.50 -12.91
C VAL A 179 -16.37 6.37 -14.37
N LYS A 180 -17.66 6.67 -14.66
CA LYS A 180 -18.19 6.73 -16.04
C LYS A 180 -17.42 7.76 -16.89
N GLN A 181 -17.13 8.93 -16.32
CA GLN A 181 -16.34 9.97 -16.98
C GLN A 181 -14.88 9.55 -17.24
N ARG A 182 -14.46 8.40 -16.69
CA ARG A 182 -13.11 7.83 -16.76
C ARG A 182 -13.05 6.48 -17.45
N GLY A 183 -14.08 6.17 -18.23
CA GLY A 183 -14.09 5.00 -19.11
C GLY A 183 -14.62 3.71 -18.49
N ILE A 184 -15.13 3.73 -17.25
CA ILE A 184 -15.82 2.56 -16.66
C ILE A 184 -17.32 2.74 -16.88
N SER A 185 -17.95 1.86 -17.66
CA SER A 185 -19.40 1.95 -17.87
C SER A 185 -20.19 1.73 -16.58
N GLU A 186 -21.42 2.22 -16.54
CA GLU A 186 -22.29 2.04 -15.37
C GLU A 186 -22.52 0.56 -15.03
N ASP A 187 -22.75 -0.27 -16.04
CA ASP A 187 -22.95 -1.71 -15.84
C ASP A 187 -21.68 -2.38 -15.31
N GLN A 188 -20.51 -2.02 -15.83
CA GLN A 188 -19.24 -2.51 -15.31
C GLN A 188 -19.02 -2.08 -13.86
N ALA A 189 -19.27 -0.81 -13.53
CA ALA A 189 -19.17 -0.29 -12.16
C ALA A 189 -20.10 -1.07 -11.21
N LYS A 190 -21.37 -1.29 -11.60
CA LYS A 190 -22.33 -2.09 -10.80
C LYS A 190 -21.88 -3.54 -10.63
N GLN A 191 -21.34 -4.18 -11.66
CA GLN A 191 -20.80 -5.54 -11.55
C GLN A 191 -19.61 -5.60 -10.58
N CYS A 192 -18.69 -4.65 -10.63
CA CYS A 192 -17.57 -4.59 -9.71
C CYS A 192 -18.02 -4.34 -8.26
N LEU A 193 -18.98 -3.44 -8.04
CA LEU A 193 -19.54 -3.15 -6.72
C LEU A 193 -20.35 -4.33 -6.13
N ALA A 194 -20.94 -5.19 -6.97
CA ALA A 194 -21.65 -6.39 -6.55
C ALA A 194 -20.72 -7.60 -6.34
N ASN A 195 -19.42 -7.49 -6.62
CA ASN A 195 -18.48 -8.60 -6.54
C ASN A 195 -18.12 -8.93 -5.09
N THR A 196 -18.89 -9.82 -4.48
CA THR A 196 -18.70 -10.27 -3.09
C THR A 196 -17.38 -11.02 -2.90
N ALA A 197 -16.86 -11.71 -3.91
CA ALA A 197 -15.58 -12.40 -3.83
C ALA A 197 -14.43 -11.39 -3.70
N GLU A 198 -14.44 -10.29 -4.46
CA GLU A 198 -13.44 -9.24 -4.35
C GLU A 198 -13.57 -8.47 -3.03
N THR A 199 -14.80 -8.22 -2.57
CA THR A 199 -15.07 -7.64 -1.24
C THR A 199 -14.45 -8.48 -0.13
N THR A 200 -14.67 -9.80 -0.17
CA THR A 200 -14.10 -10.74 0.81
C THR A 200 -12.57 -10.77 0.73
N LYS A 201 -12.00 -10.75 -0.48
CA LYS A 201 -10.56 -10.71 -0.67
C LYS A 201 -9.94 -9.43 -0.10
N LEU A 202 -10.56 -8.28 -0.32
CA LEU A 202 -10.09 -7.01 0.25
C LEU A 202 -10.16 -7.01 1.78
N ALA A 203 -11.27 -7.47 2.36
CA ALA A 203 -11.42 -7.57 3.80
C ALA A 203 -10.35 -8.50 4.42
N LYS A 204 -10.15 -9.68 3.83
CA LYS A 204 -9.09 -10.60 4.25
C LYS A 204 -7.70 -9.99 4.10
N GLY A 205 -7.45 -9.25 3.03
CA GLY A 205 -6.18 -8.53 2.82
C GLY A 205 -5.87 -7.54 3.95
N VAL A 206 -6.90 -6.88 4.50
CA VAL A 206 -6.75 -5.99 5.68
C VAL A 206 -6.36 -6.80 6.92
N GLU A 207 -7.04 -7.93 7.18
CA GLU A 207 -6.73 -8.81 8.32
C GLU A 207 -5.30 -9.35 8.24
N ASP A 208 -4.91 -9.89 7.08
CA ASP A 208 -3.59 -10.46 6.84
C ASP A 208 -2.48 -9.39 6.99
N ALA A 209 -2.71 -8.19 6.43
CA ALA A 209 -1.77 -7.08 6.52
C ALA A 209 -1.63 -6.58 7.97
N THR A 210 -2.75 -6.46 8.70
CA THR A 210 -2.74 -6.07 10.10
C THR A 210 -1.94 -7.06 10.94
N ALA A 211 -2.17 -8.35 10.75
CA ALA A 211 -1.45 -9.40 11.48
C ALA A 211 0.06 -9.41 11.14
N ARG A 212 0.40 -9.20 9.86
CA ARG A 212 1.79 -9.28 9.39
C ARG A 212 2.63 -8.06 9.75
N TYR A 213 2.06 -6.87 9.67
CA TYR A 213 2.79 -5.60 9.78
C TYR A 213 2.38 -4.77 11.00
N ASN A 214 1.49 -5.29 11.85
CA ASN A 214 0.95 -4.59 13.02
C ASN A 214 0.40 -3.21 12.68
N ILE A 215 -0.40 -3.13 11.60
CA ILE A 215 -0.94 -1.87 11.10
C ILE A 215 -1.94 -1.29 12.10
N THR A 216 -1.69 -0.08 12.57
CA THR A 216 -2.54 0.65 13.52
C THR A 216 -3.23 1.86 12.89
N GLY A 217 -2.88 2.21 11.65
CA GLY A 217 -3.43 3.35 10.93
C GLY A 217 -2.98 3.42 9.48
N THR A 218 -3.48 4.42 8.77
CA THR A 218 -3.15 4.69 7.36
C THR A 218 -2.71 6.15 7.16
N PRO A 219 -1.77 6.42 6.24
CA PRO A 219 -1.02 5.43 5.48
C PRO A 219 -0.03 4.65 6.38
N THR A 220 0.17 3.37 6.10
CA THR A 220 1.32 2.64 6.62
C THR A 220 2.29 2.40 5.46
N LEU A 221 3.52 2.90 5.61
CA LEU A 221 4.53 2.93 4.58
C LEU A 221 5.67 1.95 4.88
N LEU A 222 6.14 1.24 3.85
CA LEU A 222 7.22 0.28 3.97
C LEU A 222 8.30 0.53 2.91
N ILE A 223 9.53 0.20 3.26
CA ILE A 223 10.65 0.06 2.31
C ILE A 223 11.21 -1.35 2.46
N ASN A 224 11.32 -2.07 1.35
CA ASN A 224 11.85 -3.44 1.29
C ASN A 224 11.19 -4.40 2.32
N GLY A 225 9.87 -4.23 2.55
CA GLY A 225 9.09 -5.03 3.49
C GLY A 225 9.20 -4.64 4.97
N GLN A 226 9.95 -3.60 5.30
CA GLN A 226 10.07 -3.06 6.65
C GLN A 226 9.17 -1.84 6.81
N VAL A 227 8.35 -1.81 7.85
CA VAL A 227 7.50 -0.66 8.20
C VAL A 227 8.38 0.51 8.61
N ILE A 228 8.12 1.68 8.04
CA ILE A 228 8.80 2.93 8.38
C ILE A 228 7.96 3.67 9.41
N GLU A 229 8.34 3.51 10.67
CA GLU A 229 7.61 4.07 11.81
C GLU A 229 7.50 5.59 11.75
N ASN A 230 6.39 6.11 12.25
CA ASN A 230 6.13 7.57 12.38
C ASN A 230 6.26 8.35 11.05
N THR A 231 6.01 7.69 9.93
CA THR A 231 6.14 8.27 8.59
C THR A 231 4.80 8.21 7.87
N THR A 232 4.13 9.35 7.74
CA THR A 232 2.82 9.49 7.08
C THR A 232 2.78 10.59 6.03
N THR A 233 3.87 11.36 5.88
CA THR A 233 4.00 12.45 4.91
C THR A 233 4.97 12.10 3.80
N TRP A 234 4.78 12.72 2.64
CA TRP A 234 5.68 12.52 1.50
C TRP A 234 7.12 12.96 1.82
N ASP A 235 7.32 14.12 2.44
CA ASP A 235 8.66 14.62 2.74
C ASP A 235 9.45 13.66 3.63
N ALA A 236 8.80 13.12 4.68
CA ALA A 236 9.42 12.12 5.55
C ALA A 236 9.76 10.83 4.78
N MET A 237 8.84 10.34 3.96
CA MET A 237 9.06 9.12 3.16
C MET A 237 10.15 9.32 2.10
N ARG A 238 10.17 10.47 1.42
CA ARG A 238 11.19 10.83 0.45
C ARG A 238 12.60 10.81 1.06
N ALA A 239 12.75 11.33 2.28
CA ALA A 239 14.02 11.27 3.01
C ALA A 239 14.45 9.81 3.24
N LYS A 240 13.51 8.92 3.63
CA LYS A 240 13.78 7.49 3.84
C LYS A 240 14.13 6.74 2.56
N ILE A 241 13.46 7.06 1.46
CA ILE A 241 13.79 6.50 0.13
C ILE A 241 15.22 6.92 -0.28
N LYS A 242 15.60 8.16 -0.01
CA LYS A 242 16.97 8.64 -0.26
C LYS A 242 18.01 7.94 0.64
N GLU A 243 17.70 7.76 1.93
CA GLU A 243 18.55 6.98 2.86
C GLU A 243 18.74 5.54 2.39
N ALA A 244 17.72 4.96 1.72
CA ALA A 244 17.79 3.62 1.14
C ALA A 244 18.62 3.54 -0.18
N GLY A 245 19.15 4.65 -0.69
CA GLY A 245 20.07 4.69 -1.84
C GLY A 245 19.46 5.22 -3.16
N ALA A 246 18.26 5.82 -3.15
CA ALA A 246 17.63 6.36 -4.36
C ALA A 246 18.35 7.61 -4.91
#